data_fc6b94ded6d6ddc8874a711ea5ebc9a6
#
_entry.id   fc6b94ded6d6ddc8874a711ea5ebc9a6
#
_cell.length_a   1.000
_cell.length_b   1.000
_cell.length_c   1.000
_cell.angle_alpha   90.00
_cell.angle_beta   90.00
_cell.angle_gamma   90.00
#
_symmetry.space_group_name_H-M   'P 1'
#
loop_
_entity.id
_entity.type
_entity.pdbx_description
1 polymer ?
#
loop_
_entity_poly.entity_id
_entity_poly.type
_entity_poly.pdbx_seq_one_letter_code
_entity_poly.pdbx_strand_id
1 'polypeptide(L)'
;MEVVLHDLKNKAILGTFIHCPKRGKIEFSENALLVIDSSGKIADHLKNSDPNYEHVKRKFNDSGALIEFSDHQYLLPGFTDLHIHAPQWPQLGKALDVPLEVWLQKYTFPLEAKYEDEDFARMVYSDLVSSLLKAGTTTAVYYGTIHQRANQL
;
A
#
# COMPACT_ATOMS: atom_id res chain seq x y z
N MET A 1 18.44 -1.27 1.96
CA MET A 1 17.85 -2.31 2.83
C MET A 1 16.75 -2.96 2.01
N GLU A 2 16.98 -4.19 1.59
CA GLU A 2 16.02 -4.93 0.78
C GLU A 2 14.83 -5.30 1.66
N VAL A 3 13.64 -4.84 1.31
CA VAL A 3 12.42 -5.24 2.01
C VAL A 3 12.12 -6.66 1.55
N VAL A 4 12.52 -7.63 2.34
CA VAL A 4 12.09 -9.02 2.14
C VAL A 4 10.60 -9.06 2.47
N LEU A 5 9.76 -9.26 1.45
CA LEU A 5 8.33 -9.53 1.63
C LEU A 5 8.21 -10.90 2.33
N HIS A 6 8.12 -10.87 3.65
CA HIS A 6 7.83 -12.08 4.42
C HIS A 6 6.36 -12.47 4.20
N ASP A 7 6.12 -13.75 3.97
CA ASP A 7 4.76 -14.28 4.12
C ASP A 7 4.34 -14.10 5.58
N LEU A 8 3.36 -13.23 5.80
CA LEU A 8 2.87 -12.87 7.13
C LEU A 8 1.80 -13.85 7.64
N LYS A 9 1.39 -14.85 6.86
CA LYS A 9 0.40 -15.84 7.28
C LYS A 9 0.88 -16.61 8.50
N ASN A 10 -0.02 -16.80 9.45
CA ASN A 10 0.24 -17.49 10.72
C ASN A 10 1.37 -16.85 11.55
N LYS A 11 1.53 -15.52 11.46
CA LYS A 11 2.53 -14.77 12.24
C LYS A 11 1.86 -13.74 13.14
N ALA A 12 2.61 -13.30 14.14
CA ALA A 12 2.25 -12.13 14.93
C ALA A 12 3.33 -11.06 14.81
N ILE A 13 2.91 -9.81 14.78
CA ILE A 13 3.78 -8.64 14.80
C ILE A 13 3.66 -7.98 16.16
N LEU A 14 4.76 -7.80 16.85
CA LEU A 14 4.87 -7.00 18.07
C LEU A 14 5.44 -5.64 17.70
N GLY A 15 4.75 -4.57 18.07
CA GLY A 15 5.23 -3.21 17.75
C GLY A 15 4.25 -2.12 18.09
N THR A 16 4.46 -0.96 17.49
CA THR A 16 3.56 0.19 17.59
C THR A 16 2.68 0.27 16.36
N PHE A 17 1.37 0.26 16.57
CA PHE A 17 0.36 0.38 15.53
C PHE A 17 -0.37 1.70 15.63
N ILE A 18 -0.56 2.36 14.49
CA ILE A 18 -1.25 3.64 14.38
C ILE A 18 -2.38 3.47 13.39
N HIS A 19 -3.61 3.72 13.81
CA HIS A 19 -4.76 3.62 12.91
C HIS A 19 -5.86 4.62 13.27
N CYS A 20 -6.82 4.79 12.36
CA CYS A 20 -7.95 5.69 12.49
C CYS A 20 -9.25 4.87 12.53
N PRO A 21 -9.71 4.34 13.69
CA PRO A 21 -10.89 3.49 13.78
C PRO A 21 -12.19 4.23 13.47
N LYS A 22 -12.15 5.57 13.60
CA LYS A 22 -13.28 6.48 13.27
C LYS A 22 -12.73 7.78 12.72
N ARG A 23 -13.53 8.46 11.90
CA ARG A 23 -13.18 9.78 11.37
C ARG A 23 -12.79 10.74 12.51
N GLY A 24 -11.63 11.36 12.40
CA GLY A 24 -11.11 12.33 13.36
C GLY A 24 -10.53 11.72 14.65
N LYS A 25 -10.41 10.37 14.74
CA LYS A 25 -9.84 9.70 15.90
C LYS A 25 -8.62 8.88 15.47
N ILE A 26 -7.44 9.26 15.94
CA ILE A 26 -6.21 8.46 15.77
C ILE A 26 -5.99 7.67 17.06
N GLU A 27 -5.71 6.39 16.93
CA GLU A 27 -5.28 5.52 18.03
C GLU A 27 -3.85 5.05 17.83
N PHE A 28 -3.09 5.12 18.91
CA PHE A 28 -1.76 4.55 19.04
C PHE A 28 -1.84 3.33 19.96
N SER A 29 -1.29 2.21 19.53
CA SER A 29 -1.18 1.00 20.33
C SER A 29 0.29 0.61 20.41
N GLU A 30 0.96 1.07 21.48
CA GLU A 30 2.36 0.75 21.74
C GLU A 30 2.49 -0.63 22.37
N ASN A 31 3.56 -1.34 22.00
CA ASN A 31 3.82 -2.71 22.49
C ASN A 31 2.60 -3.62 22.34
N ALA A 32 1.91 -3.52 21.20
CA ALA A 32 0.74 -4.32 20.91
C ALA A 32 1.08 -5.49 19.97
N LEU A 33 0.23 -6.50 19.94
CA LEU A 33 0.33 -7.65 19.05
C LEU A 33 -0.73 -7.57 17.96
N LEU A 34 -0.32 -7.72 16.71
CA LEU A 34 -1.19 -7.95 15.58
C LEU A 34 -1.03 -9.40 15.12
N VAL A 35 -2.08 -10.19 15.25
CA VAL A 35 -2.08 -11.61 14.86
C VAL A 35 -2.65 -11.76 13.47
N ILE A 36 -1.95 -12.49 12.61
CA ILE A 36 -2.34 -12.72 11.22
C ILE A 36 -2.63 -14.23 11.07
N ASP A 37 -3.80 -14.55 10.53
CA ASP A 37 -4.25 -15.92 10.34
C ASP A 37 -3.64 -16.60 9.09
N SER A 38 -4.03 -17.84 8.85
CA SER A 38 -3.59 -18.64 7.71
C SER A 38 -4.06 -18.09 6.36
N SER A 39 -5.08 -17.24 6.34
CA SER A 39 -5.58 -16.57 5.12
C SER A 39 -4.86 -15.24 4.84
N GLY A 40 -4.02 -14.76 5.76
CA GLY A 40 -3.34 -13.46 5.66
C GLY A 40 -4.17 -12.29 6.19
N LYS A 41 -5.26 -12.57 6.91
CA LYS A 41 -6.11 -11.53 7.51
C LYS A 41 -5.72 -11.29 8.96
N ILE A 42 -5.96 -10.07 9.44
CA ILE A 42 -5.83 -9.73 10.85
C ILE A 42 -6.89 -10.51 11.62
N ALA A 43 -6.45 -11.44 12.45
CA ALA A 43 -7.31 -12.25 13.32
C ALA A 43 -7.52 -11.58 14.67
N ASP A 44 -6.51 -10.86 15.19
CA ASP A 44 -6.57 -10.21 16.49
C ASP A 44 -5.64 -9.01 16.59
N HIS A 45 -5.98 -8.07 17.46
CA HIS A 45 -5.16 -6.92 17.83
C HIS A 45 -5.21 -6.77 19.35
N LEU A 46 -4.18 -7.27 20.02
CA LEU A 46 -4.08 -7.31 21.47
C LEU A 46 -3.19 -6.16 21.98
N LYS A 47 -3.75 -5.34 22.85
CA LYS A 47 -2.97 -4.35 23.61
C LYS A 47 -2.26 -5.06 24.76
N ASN A 48 -1.18 -4.47 25.27
CA ASN A 48 -0.43 -5.02 26.40
C ASN A 48 -1.26 -5.18 27.70
N SER A 49 -2.41 -4.52 27.80
CA SER A 49 -3.37 -4.66 28.90
C SER A 49 -4.37 -5.80 28.71
N ASP A 50 -4.38 -6.49 27.55
CA ASP A 50 -5.28 -7.61 27.29
C ASP A 50 -4.89 -8.82 28.11
N PRO A 51 -5.83 -9.51 28.79
CA PRO A 51 -5.53 -10.71 29.58
C PRO A 51 -4.82 -11.83 28.80
N ASN A 52 -5.05 -11.94 27.51
CA ASN A 52 -4.45 -12.97 26.66
C ASN A 52 -3.10 -12.55 26.05
N TYR A 53 -2.69 -11.31 26.21
CA TYR A 53 -1.51 -10.74 25.54
C TYR A 53 -0.25 -11.59 25.76
N GLU A 54 0.12 -11.85 27.00
CA GLU A 54 1.35 -12.59 27.33
C GLU A 54 1.30 -14.05 26.85
N HIS A 55 0.12 -14.67 26.92
CA HIS A 55 -0.06 -16.03 26.41
C HIS A 55 0.14 -16.11 24.90
N VAL A 56 -0.48 -15.21 24.16
CA VAL A 56 -0.38 -15.15 22.69
C VAL A 56 1.03 -14.77 22.27
N LYS A 57 1.65 -13.78 22.90
CA LYS A 57 3.04 -13.38 22.64
C LYS A 57 3.98 -14.57 22.77
N ARG A 58 3.91 -15.30 23.89
CA ARG A 58 4.74 -16.48 24.14
C ARG A 58 4.53 -17.57 23.09
N LYS A 59 3.27 -17.87 22.74
CA LYS A 59 2.94 -18.87 21.72
C LYS A 59 3.64 -18.58 20.39
N PHE A 60 3.59 -17.34 19.90
CA PHE A 60 4.22 -16.96 18.63
C PHE A 60 5.75 -16.87 18.74
N ASN A 61 6.26 -16.45 19.87
CA ASN A 61 7.71 -16.45 20.14
C ASN A 61 8.29 -17.87 20.13
N ASP A 62 7.69 -18.79 20.85
CA ASP A 62 8.16 -20.18 20.99
C ASP A 62 8.09 -20.95 19.67
N SER A 63 7.17 -20.57 18.78
CA SER A 63 7.05 -21.14 17.44
C SER A 63 7.97 -20.47 16.40
N GLY A 64 8.70 -19.42 16.76
CA GLY A 64 9.50 -18.63 15.81
C GLY A 64 8.68 -17.82 14.81
N ALA A 65 7.40 -17.58 15.12
CA ALA A 65 6.47 -16.85 14.25
C ALA A 65 6.18 -15.41 14.73
N LEU A 66 6.88 -14.92 15.75
CA LEU A 66 6.82 -13.54 16.21
C LEU A 66 7.80 -12.67 15.42
N ILE A 67 7.30 -11.57 14.88
CA ILE A 67 8.10 -10.51 14.25
C ILE A 67 8.09 -9.32 15.20
N GLU A 68 9.25 -8.89 15.65
CA GLU A 68 9.36 -7.75 16.55
C GLU A 68 9.83 -6.51 15.77
N PHE A 69 9.07 -5.42 15.86
CA PHE A 69 9.47 -4.12 15.34
C PHE A 69 10.36 -3.40 16.35
N SER A 70 11.34 -2.68 15.83
CA SER A 70 12.14 -1.75 16.64
C SER A 70 11.34 -0.51 17.01
N ASP A 71 11.85 0.28 17.96
CA ASP A 71 11.21 1.53 18.42
C ASP A 71 11.06 2.61 17.33
N HIS A 72 11.71 2.42 16.18
CA HIS A 72 11.63 3.33 15.03
C HIS A 72 10.75 2.80 13.89
N GLN A 73 10.05 1.69 14.11
CA GLN A 73 9.17 1.08 13.13
C GLN A 73 7.71 1.13 13.60
N TYR A 74 6.86 1.57 12.70
CA TYR A 74 5.42 1.71 12.94
C TYR A 74 4.66 0.94 11.88
N LEU A 75 3.54 0.33 12.25
CA LEU A 75 2.60 -0.26 11.31
C LEU A 75 1.38 0.64 11.17
N LEU A 76 1.06 0.98 9.92
CA LEU A 76 -0.12 1.75 9.55
C LEU A 76 -0.97 0.93 8.58
N PRO A 77 -2.29 1.16 8.52
CA PRO A 77 -3.11 0.70 7.39
C PRO A 77 -2.56 1.25 6.08
N GLY A 78 -2.68 0.47 5.01
CA GLY A 78 -2.34 0.96 3.68
C GLY A 78 -3.12 2.22 3.32
N PHE A 79 -2.45 3.13 2.61
CA PHE A 79 -3.05 4.40 2.20
C PHE A 79 -4.11 4.19 1.12
N THR A 80 -5.12 5.03 1.14
CA THR A 80 -6.16 5.10 0.12
C THR A 80 -5.98 6.39 -0.68
N ASP A 81 -5.76 6.26 -1.99
CA ASP A 81 -5.68 7.38 -2.91
C ASP A 81 -6.91 7.37 -3.83
N LEU A 82 -7.72 8.41 -3.76
CA LEU A 82 -8.99 8.48 -4.50
C LEU A 82 -8.85 9.22 -5.85
N HIS A 83 -7.64 9.60 -6.28
CA HIS A 83 -7.45 10.37 -7.49
C HIS A 83 -6.09 10.12 -8.15
N ILE A 84 -5.97 9.04 -8.93
CA ILE A 84 -4.75 8.70 -9.67
C ILE A 84 -5.04 8.64 -11.17
N HIS A 85 -4.37 9.47 -11.96
CA HIS A 85 -4.38 9.38 -13.41
C HIS A 85 -3.34 8.36 -13.88
N ALA A 86 -3.73 7.10 -13.94
CA ALA A 86 -2.82 5.99 -14.24
C ALA A 86 -2.03 6.16 -15.56
N PRO A 87 -2.65 6.63 -16.68
CA PRO A 87 -1.93 6.83 -17.92
C PRO A 87 -0.85 7.93 -17.87
N GLN A 88 -0.88 8.79 -16.86
CA GLN A 88 0.08 9.89 -16.73
C GLN A 88 1.35 9.52 -15.96
N TRP A 89 1.43 8.29 -15.44
CA TRP A 89 2.56 7.80 -14.68
C TRP A 89 3.93 8.03 -15.38
N PRO A 90 4.11 7.75 -16.69
CA PRO A 90 5.42 7.94 -17.36
C PRO A 90 5.85 9.40 -17.49
N GLN A 91 4.96 10.35 -17.27
CA GLN A 91 5.26 11.79 -17.33
C GLN A 91 5.24 12.47 -15.96
N LEU A 92 5.22 11.71 -14.87
CA LEU A 92 5.23 12.24 -13.52
C LEU A 92 6.39 13.24 -13.34
N GLY A 93 6.06 14.45 -12.89
CA GLY A 93 7.05 15.53 -12.67
C GLY A 93 7.56 16.23 -13.93
N LYS A 94 7.07 15.89 -15.13
CA LYS A 94 7.51 16.54 -16.38
C LYS A 94 6.74 17.82 -16.67
N ALA A 95 7.49 18.86 -17.10
CA ALA A 95 6.95 20.11 -17.63
C ALA A 95 5.92 20.78 -16.72
N LEU A 96 6.21 20.85 -15.42
CA LEU A 96 5.34 21.49 -14.42
C LEU A 96 5.36 23.03 -14.51
N ASP A 97 6.20 23.59 -15.33
CA ASP A 97 6.41 25.03 -15.57
C ASP A 97 5.61 25.60 -16.75
N VAL A 98 4.83 24.76 -17.43
CA VAL A 98 3.99 25.21 -18.57
C VAL A 98 2.51 25.29 -18.16
N PRO A 99 1.69 26.13 -18.84
CA PRO A 99 0.25 26.16 -18.63
C PRO A 99 -0.40 24.79 -18.89
N LEU A 100 -1.50 24.50 -18.19
CA LEU A 100 -2.17 23.20 -18.24
C LEU A 100 -2.58 22.79 -19.66
N GLU A 101 -3.14 23.71 -20.44
CA GLU A 101 -3.56 23.45 -21.81
C GLU A 101 -2.38 23.09 -22.73
N VAL A 102 -1.22 23.69 -22.51
CA VAL A 102 0.01 23.35 -23.24
C VAL A 102 0.51 21.99 -22.80
N TRP A 103 0.50 21.71 -21.49
CA TRP A 103 0.90 20.42 -20.94
C TRP A 103 0.05 19.27 -21.46
N LEU A 104 -1.27 19.45 -21.50
CA LEU A 104 -2.20 18.45 -22.03
C LEU A 104 -1.91 18.15 -23.51
N GLN A 105 -1.81 19.19 -24.37
CA GLN A 105 -1.62 19.01 -25.80
C GLN A 105 -0.25 18.43 -26.16
N LYS A 106 0.79 18.86 -25.47
CA LYS A 106 2.17 18.52 -25.83
C LYS A 106 2.67 17.21 -25.21
N TYR A 107 2.18 16.87 -24.03
CA TYR A 107 2.70 15.72 -23.27
C TYR A 107 1.62 14.67 -22.98
N THR A 108 0.46 15.06 -22.45
CA THR A 108 -0.53 14.11 -21.96
C THR A 108 -1.25 13.37 -23.08
N PHE A 109 -1.83 14.09 -24.04
CA PHE A 109 -2.57 13.44 -25.12
C PHE A 109 -1.71 12.56 -26.03
N PRO A 110 -0.48 12.97 -26.41
CA PRO A 110 0.42 12.09 -27.14
C PRO A 110 0.87 10.85 -26.34
N LEU A 111 0.98 10.96 -25.01
CA LEU A 111 1.27 9.81 -24.16
C LEU A 111 0.06 8.88 -24.08
N GLU A 112 -1.13 9.40 -23.83
CA GLU A 112 -2.35 8.61 -23.73
C GLU A 112 -2.70 7.86 -25.03
N ALA A 113 -2.38 8.41 -26.18
CA ALA A 113 -2.56 7.73 -27.46
C ALA A 113 -1.74 6.42 -27.55
N LYS A 114 -0.63 6.30 -26.82
CA LYS A 114 0.19 5.08 -26.80
C LYS A 114 -0.48 3.90 -26.12
N TYR A 115 -1.51 4.14 -25.32
CA TYR A 115 -2.25 3.08 -24.61
C TYR A 115 -3.20 2.27 -25.51
N GLU A 116 -3.25 2.58 -26.81
CA GLU A 116 -3.80 1.69 -27.83
C GLU A 116 -2.99 0.38 -27.90
N ASP A 117 -1.69 0.45 -27.61
CA ASP A 117 -0.79 -0.70 -27.45
C ASP A 117 -0.95 -1.30 -26.04
N GLU A 118 -1.54 -2.50 -25.99
CA GLU A 118 -1.78 -3.23 -24.73
C GLU A 118 -0.49 -3.61 -24.00
N ASP A 119 0.60 -3.88 -24.71
CA ASP A 119 1.89 -4.24 -24.10
C ASP A 119 2.52 -3.02 -23.42
N PHE A 120 2.41 -1.85 -24.06
CA PHE A 120 2.80 -0.59 -23.43
C PHE A 120 1.95 -0.31 -22.19
N ALA A 121 0.63 -0.46 -22.26
CA ALA A 121 -0.26 -0.26 -21.13
C ALA A 121 0.09 -1.21 -19.97
N ARG A 122 0.29 -2.50 -20.23
CA ARG A 122 0.67 -3.51 -19.24
C ARG A 122 1.99 -3.16 -18.53
N MET A 123 2.98 -2.77 -19.29
CA MET A 123 4.28 -2.34 -18.75
C MET A 123 4.11 -1.17 -17.77
N VAL A 124 3.41 -0.13 -18.20
CA VAL A 124 3.23 1.09 -17.40
C VAL A 124 2.39 0.82 -16.15
N TYR A 125 1.26 0.12 -16.27
CA TYR A 125 0.39 -0.15 -15.13
C TYR A 125 1.04 -1.09 -14.10
N SER A 126 1.83 -2.05 -14.56
CA SER A 126 2.58 -2.92 -13.65
C SER A 126 3.61 -2.14 -12.84
N ASP A 127 4.32 -1.20 -13.46
CA ASP A 127 5.29 -0.33 -12.77
C ASP A 127 4.59 0.64 -11.80
N LEU A 128 3.48 1.27 -12.24
CA LEU A 128 2.66 2.13 -11.39
C LEU A 128 2.20 1.40 -10.13
N VAL A 129 1.56 0.23 -10.28
CA VAL A 129 1.03 -0.54 -9.14
C VAL A 129 2.15 -0.95 -8.20
N SER A 130 3.28 -1.43 -8.74
CA SER A 130 4.46 -1.76 -7.94
C SER A 130 4.97 -0.56 -7.14
N SER A 131 5.01 0.61 -7.76
CA SER A 131 5.48 1.85 -7.12
C SER A 131 4.53 2.34 -6.04
N LEU A 132 3.22 2.28 -6.28
CA LEU A 132 2.19 2.63 -5.30
C LEU A 132 2.25 1.72 -4.07
N LEU A 133 2.38 0.40 -4.28
CA LEU A 133 2.51 -0.55 -3.17
C LEU A 133 3.78 -0.30 -2.35
N LYS A 134 4.91 -0.01 -3.00
CA LYS A 134 6.15 0.36 -2.31
C LYS A 134 6.04 1.67 -1.52
N ALA A 135 5.19 2.59 -1.98
CA ALA A 135 4.88 3.84 -1.27
C ALA A 135 3.80 3.69 -0.19
N GLY A 136 3.23 2.49 -0.02
CA GLY A 136 2.22 2.19 1.01
C GLY A 136 0.78 2.39 0.56
N THR A 137 0.50 2.73 -0.69
CA THR A 137 -0.86 2.85 -1.23
C THR A 137 -1.39 1.46 -1.59
N THR A 138 -2.46 1.02 -0.93
CA THR A 138 -3.07 -0.30 -1.12
C THR A 138 -4.48 -0.25 -1.71
N THR A 139 -5.06 0.93 -1.79
CA THR A 139 -6.38 1.17 -2.38
C THR A 139 -6.31 2.43 -3.22
N ALA A 140 -6.77 2.34 -4.47
CA ALA A 140 -6.71 3.46 -5.39
C ALA A 140 -7.95 3.55 -6.27
N VAL A 141 -8.38 4.78 -6.58
CA VAL A 141 -9.33 5.06 -7.64
C VAL A 141 -8.55 5.59 -8.84
N TYR A 142 -8.53 4.80 -9.91
CA TYR A 142 -7.81 5.14 -11.13
C TYR A 142 -8.70 5.84 -12.15
N TYR A 143 -8.19 6.95 -12.70
CA TYR A 143 -8.65 7.50 -13.96
C TYR A 143 -7.84 6.84 -15.07
N GLY A 144 -8.54 6.06 -15.90
CA GLY A 144 -7.93 5.29 -16.98
C GLY A 144 -7.75 6.08 -18.26
N THR A 145 -7.31 5.41 -19.31
CA THR A 145 -7.22 5.91 -20.67
C THR A 145 -8.57 5.77 -21.41
N ILE A 146 -8.70 6.40 -22.58
CA ILE A 146 -9.84 6.20 -23.48
C ILE A 146 -9.88 4.80 -24.10
N HIS A 147 -8.78 4.04 -24.06
CA HIS A 147 -8.65 2.72 -24.66
C HIS A 147 -9.20 1.63 -23.72
N GLN A 148 -10.38 1.11 -24.05
CA GLN A 148 -11.11 0.15 -23.20
C GLN A 148 -10.27 -1.06 -22.80
N ARG A 149 -9.52 -1.66 -23.74
CA ARG A 149 -8.71 -2.86 -23.48
C ARG A 149 -7.59 -2.59 -22.48
N ALA A 150 -6.93 -1.44 -22.61
CA ALA A 150 -5.90 -1.04 -21.66
C ALA A 150 -6.43 -0.89 -20.23
N ASN A 151 -7.69 -0.47 -20.07
CA ASN A 151 -8.32 -0.33 -18.76
C ASN A 151 -8.75 -1.67 -18.13
N GLN A 152 -8.66 -2.78 -18.86
CA GLN A 152 -9.02 -4.12 -18.38
C GLN A 152 -7.80 -4.94 -17.92
N LEU A 153 -6.60 -4.37 -18.04
CA LEU A 153 -5.34 -4.96 -17.61
C LEU A 153 -5.13 -4.85 -16.11
#